data_8b9fc16ad132c74f2de60d293bbda462
#
_entry.id   8b9fc16ad132c74f2de60d293bbda462
#
_cell.length_a   1.000
_cell.length_b   1.000
_cell.length_c   1.000
_cell.angle_alpha   90.00
_cell.angle_beta   90.00
_cell.angle_gamma   90.00
#
_symmetry.space_group_name_H-M   'P 1'
#
loop_
_entity.id
_entity.type
_entity.pdbx_description
1 polymer ?
#
loop_
_entity_poly.entity_id
_entity_poly.type
_entity_poly.pdbx_seq_one_letter_code
_entity_poly.pdbx_strand_id
1 'polypeptide(L)'
;RDHCVTGVQTCALPIWARRRINNDVRADLNVWKSFLAQSKGKPFRFVFPSTSDVTMTSDASGAIGYGCVLDKYWFSGTWNDTWWTNQNIALLELIPVYIGVKLWQQKLSNNTLNVLTDNESLVAMINAFFSREKNINKLLKDLALFCMNENIVIRAHHLPGKRNVLADRLSRNMDCIDILPSDNVCCSLPNHLLPSTIKQLLMY
;
A
#
# COMPACT_ATOMS: atom_id res chain seq x y z
N ARG A 1 -14.13 -16.09 -52.15
CA ARG A 1 -14.80 -16.50 -50.87
C ARG A 1 -13.70 -16.65 -49.84
N ASP A 2 -13.46 -15.59 -49.09
CA ASP A 2 -12.48 -15.56 -48.01
C ASP A 2 -13.11 -16.19 -46.77
N HIS A 3 -12.61 -17.37 -46.41
CA HIS A 3 -12.93 -17.99 -45.14
C HIS A 3 -12.10 -17.30 -44.06
N CYS A 4 -12.74 -16.39 -43.36
CA CYS A 4 -12.24 -15.86 -42.10
C CYS A 4 -12.32 -16.97 -41.05
N VAL A 5 -11.23 -17.73 -40.87
CA VAL A 5 -11.06 -18.69 -39.79
C VAL A 5 -10.24 -18.00 -38.71
N THR A 6 -10.85 -17.74 -37.64
CA THR A 6 -10.46 -17.49 -36.25
C THR A 6 -11.08 -16.22 -35.67
N GLY A 7 -12.08 -16.41 -34.84
CA GLY A 7 -12.77 -15.34 -34.09
C GLY A 7 -11.95 -14.75 -32.96
N VAL A 8 -10.68 -14.43 -33.18
CA VAL A 8 -9.93 -13.54 -32.32
C VAL A 8 -9.98 -12.17 -33.00
N GLN A 9 -11.02 -11.40 -32.72
CA GLN A 9 -10.99 -9.96 -32.92
C GLN A 9 -9.89 -9.39 -32.00
N THR A 10 -8.66 -9.40 -32.46
CA THR A 10 -7.66 -8.50 -31.89
C THR A 10 -8.13 -7.10 -32.23
N CYS A 11 -8.74 -6.41 -31.27
CA CYS A 11 -8.95 -4.97 -31.29
C CYS A 11 -7.60 -4.23 -31.19
N ALA A 12 -6.63 -4.65 -32.01
CA ALA A 12 -5.42 -3.91 -32.25
C ALA A 12 -5.81 -2.66 -33.03
N LEU A 13 -5.98 -1.57 -32.30
CA LEU A 13 -6.11 -0.26 -32.92
C LEU A 13 -4.92 -0.05 -33.84
N PRO A 14 -5.13 0.49 -35.05
CA PRO A 14 -4.03 0.83 -35.94
C PRO A 14 -2.97 1.62 -35.20
N ILE A 15 -1.70 1.28 -35.38
CA ILE A 15 -0.55 1.95 -34.72
C ILE A 15 -0.57 3.46 -34.96
N TRP A 16 -1.13 3.93 -36.07
CA TRP A 16 -1.29 5.35 -36.41
C TRP A 16 -2.54 6.01 -35.83
N ALA A 17 -3.41 5.28 -35.11
CA ALA A 17 -4.60 5.87 -34.51
C ALA A 17 -4.18 6.85 -33.40
N ARG A 18 -4.38 8.15 -33.63
CA ARG A 18 -4.14 9.17 -32.63
C ARG A 18 -5.14 9.00 -31.48
N ARG A 19 -4.63 8.78 -30.28
CA ARG A 19 -5.43 8.74 -29.06
C ARG A 19 -5.23 10.03 -28.29
N ARG A 20 -6.32 10.59 -27.78
CA ARG A 20 -6.24 11.72 -26.86
C ARG A 20 -5.77 11.20 -25.50
N ILE A 21 -4.65 11.70 -25.03
CA ILE A 21 -4.14 11.42 -23.68
C ILE A 21 -5.01 12.21 -22.71
N ASN A 22 -5.73 11.50 -21.83
CA ASN A 22 -6.51 12.11 -20.76
C ASN A 22 -5.58 12.59 -19.62
N ASN A 23 -6.16 13.29 -18.64
CA ASN A 23 -5.40 13.85 -17.53
C ASN A 23 -4.77 12.77 -16.65
N ASP A 24 -5.42 11.62 -16.49
CA ASP A 24 -4.91 10.51 -15.67
C ASP A 24 -3.65 9.90 -16.30
N VAL A 25 -3.68 9.62 -17.61
CA VAL A 25 -2.52 9.13 -18.35
C VAL A 25 -1.37 10.16 -18.32
N ARG A 26 -1.70 11.44 -18.42
CA ARG A 26 -0.69 12.51 -18.33
C ARG A 26 -0.05 12.57 -16.95
N ALA A 27 -0.85 12.41 -15.90
CA ALA A 27 -0.35 12.34 -14.53
C ALA A 27 0.59 11.14 -14.35
N ASP A 28 0.21 9.96 -14.84
CA ASP A 28 1.06 8.77 -14.79
C ASP A 28 2.39 8.94 -15.54
N LEU A 29 2.35 9.55 -16.73
CA LEU A 29 3.56 9.86 -17.49
C LEU A 29 4.49 10.84 -16.77
N ASN A 30 3.94 11.84 -16.08
CA ASN A 30 4.72 12.78 -15.28
C ASN A 30 5.39 12.08 -14.08
N VAL A 31 4.68 11.15 -13.45
CA VAL A 31 5.22 10.32 -12.37
C VAL A 31 6.41 9.50 -12.88
N TRP A 32 6.26 8.79 -14.00
CA TRP A 32 7.35 8.04 -14.62
C TRP A 32 8.53 8.92 -15.01
N LYS A 33 8.26 10.10 -15.57
CA LYS A 33 9.31 11.08 -15.92
C LYS A 33 10.11 11.51 -14.68
N SER A 34 9.43 11.81 -13.58
CA SER A 34 10.08 12.20 -12.33
C SER A 34 10.89 11.06 -11.74
N PHE A 35 10.33 9.85 -11.73
CA PHE A 35 11.04 8.66 -11.27
C PHE A 35 12.32 8.40 -12.08
N LEU A 36 12.24 8.38 -13.41
CA LEU A 36 13.38 8.14 -14.28
C LEU A 36 14.48 9.21 -14.12
N ALA A 37 14.09 10.46 -13.88
CA ALA A 37 15.05 11.55 -13.62
C ALA A 37 15.79 11.36 -12.28
N GLN A 38 15.14 10.77 -11.28
CA GLN A 38 15.72 10.56 -9.95
C GLN A 38 16.47 9.23 -9.83
N SER A 39 16.11 8.24 -10.63
CA SER A 39 16.64 6.87 -10.53
C SER A 39 18.15 6.75 -10.80
N LYS A 40 18.76 7.78 -11.43
CA LYS A 40 20.21 7.84 -11.75
C LYS A 40 20.74 6.53 -12.36
N GLY A 41 19.92 5.81 -13.12
CA GLY A 41 20.30 4.55 -13.75
C GLY A 41 20.48 3.39 -12.76
N LYS A 42 19.94 3.46 -11.54
CA LYS A 42 19.93 2.31 -10.64
C LYS A 42 19.17 1.16 -11.30
N PRO A 43 19.76 -0.03 -11.40
CA PRO A 43 19.04 -1.16 -11.98
C PRO A 43 17.84 -1.51 -11.11
N PHE A 44 16.69 -1.73 -11.74
CA PHE A 44 15.56 -2.39 -11.08
C PHE A 44 15.97 -3.82 -10.73
N ARG A 45 16.26 -4.08 -9.49
CA ARG A 45 16.47 -5.45 -9.03
C ARG A 45 15.12 -6.01 -8.60
N PHE A 46 14.46 -6.70 -9.51
CA PHE A 46 13.23 -7.44 -9.21
C PHE A 46 13.45 -8.73 -8.41
N VAL A 47 14.70 -9.12 -8.21
CA VAL A 47 15.05 -10.31 -7.45
C VAL A 47 16.13 -9.90 -6.44
N PHE A 48 15.69 -9.75 -5.19
CA PHE A 48 16.63 -9.65 -4.09
C PHE A 48 17.01 -11.05 -3.64
N PRO A 49 18.28 -11.33 -3.39
CA PRO A 49 18.59 -12.40 -2.49
C PRO A 49 17.96 -12.02 -1.15
N SER A 50 16.88 -12.70 -0.78
CA SER A 50 16.20 -12.55 0.49
C SER A 50 17.21 -12.82 1.60
N THR A 51 17.75 -11.77 2.19
CA THR A 51 18.58 -11.90 3.39
C THR A 51 17.72 -11.93 4.65
N SER A 52 16.51 -11.38 4.60
CA SER A 52 15.48 -11.57 5.62
C SER A 52 14.12 -11.08 5.08
N ASP A 53 13.12 -11.95 5.12
CA ASP A 53 11.74 -11.55 4.91
C ASP A 53 11.25 -10.83 6.17
N VAL A 54 10.96 -9.54 6.04
CA VAL A 54 10.40 -8.75 7.13
C VAL A 54 8.87 -8.89 7.06
N THR A 55 8.23 -9.13 8.19
CA THR A 55 6.78 -9.32 8.25
C THR A 55 6.11 -8.17 8.99
N MET A 56 5.06 -7.64 8.41
CA MET A 56 4.23 -6.58 8.96
C MET A 56 2.78 -7.03 9.01
N THR A 57 2.13 -6.87 10.15
CA THR A 57 0.68 -7.09 10.32
C THR A 57 -0.02 -5.76 10.49
N SER A 58 -1.19 -5.61 9.89
CA SER A 58 -1.98 -4.39 9.98
C SER A 58 -3.47 -4.69 10.07
N ASP A 59 -4.19 -3.77 10.67
CA ASP A 59 -5.64 -3.80 10.77
C ASP A 59 -6.21 -2.39 10.91
N ALA A 60 -7.46 -2.20 10.50
CA ALA A 60 -8.19 -0.97 10.72
C ALA A 60 -9.66 -1.24 11.05
N SER A 61 -10.13 -0.61 12.11
CA SER A 61 -11.55 -0.54 12.44
C SER A 61 -12.24 0.57 11.66
N GLY A 62 -13.40 0.29 11.09
CA GLY A 62 -14.16 1.30 10.33
C GLY A 62 -14.58 2.54 11.13
N ALA A 63 -14.67 2.45 12.45
CA ALA A 63 -15.16 3.52 13.31
C ALA A 63 -14.14 4.05 14.32
N ILE A 64 -13.16 3.25 14.74
CA ILE A 64 -12.31 3.57 15.89
C ILE A 64 -10.95 4.06 15.44
N GLY A 65 -10.17 3.23 14.74
CA GLY A 65 -8.81 3.57 14.41
C GLY A 65 -8.08 2.50 13.62
N TYR A 66 -6.77 2.52 13.72
CA TYR A 66 -5.86 1.65 12.97
C TYR A 66 -4.67 1.22 13.82
N GLY A 67 -4.10 0.08 13.48
CA GLY A 67 -2.92 -0.48 14.12
C GLY A 67 -2.02 -1.19 13.13
N CYS A 68 -0.72 -1.14 13.40
CA CYS A 68 0.29 -1.82 12.59
C CYS A 68 1.47 -2.27 13.44
N VAL A 69 2.01 -3.42 13.11
CA VAL A 69 3.10 -4.06 13.84
C VAL A 69 4.16 -4.56 12.84
N LEU A 70 5.41 -4.27 13.12
CA LEU A 70 6.60 -4.75 12.42
C LEU A 70 7.59 -5.28 13.45
N ASP A 71 7.70 -6.60 13.58
CA ASP A 71 8.50 -7.25 14.61
C ASP A 71 8.10 -6.73 16.01
N LYS A 72 9.01 -6.04 16.70
CA LYS A 72 8.77 -5.41 18.01
C LYS A 72 8.26 -3.97 17.92
N TYR A 73 8.24 -3.39 16.73
CA TYR A 73 7.81 -2.00 16.52
C TYR A 73 6.32 -1.96 16.19
N TRP A 74 5.62 -1.02 16.77
CA TRP A 74 4.20 -0.85 16.52
C TRP A 74 3.78 0.60 16.59
N PHE A 75 2.65 0.89 15.99
CA PHE A 75 1.92 2.14 16.18
C PHE A 75 0.42 1.86 16.11
N SER A 76 -0.34 2.74 16.71
CA SER A 76 -1.79 2.80 16.57
C SER A 76 -2.25 4.24 16.53
N GLY A 77 -3.48 4.45 16.12
CA GLY A 77 -4.10 5.75 16.12
C GLY A 77 -5.61 5.66 15.93
N THR A 78 -6.29 6.75 16.22
CA THR A 78 -7.75 6.87 16.08
C THR A 78 -8.12 7.73 14.87
N TRP A 79 -9.32 7.50 14.31
CA TRP A 79 -9.86 8.35 13.27
C TRP A 79 -10.42 9.63 13.89
N ASN A 80 -9.68 10.72 13.77
CA ASN A 80 -10.06 12.02 14.38
C ASN A 80 -11.02 12.83 13.50
N ASP A 81 -11.49 12.29 12.39
CA ASP A 81 -12.33 12.99 11.41
C ASP A 81 -13.37 12.01 10.86
N THR A 82 -14.64 12.42 10.89
CA THR A 82 -15.78 11.67 10.35
C THR A 82 -15.66 11.35 8.85
N TRP A 83 -14.78 12.05 8.13
CA TRP A 83 -14.48 11.73 6.75
C TRP A 83 -13.95 10.31 6.60
N TRP A 84 -13.11 9.86 7.55
CA TRP A 84 -12.54 8.52 7.54
C TRP A 84 -13.59 7.44 7.76
N THR A 85 -14.50 7.65 8.71
CA THR A 85 -15.54 6.67 9.05
C THR A 85 -16.55 6.43 7.92
N ASN A 86 -16.59 7.32 6.92
CA ASN A 86 -17.40 7.20 5.72
C ASN A 86 -16.65 6.62 4.51
N GLN A 87 -15.41 6.19 4.68
CA GLN A 87 -14.62 5.60 3.60
C GLN A 87 -14.84 4.10 3.47
N ASN A 88 -14.44 3.55 2.32
CA ASN A 88 -14.40 2.12 2.10
C ASN A 88 -13.40 1.47 3.09
N ILE A 89 -13.78 0.35 3.69
CA ILE A 89 -12.94 -0.36 4.66
C ILE A 89 -11.57 -0.73 4.08
N ALA A 90 -11.50 -1.10 2.81
CA ALA A 90 -10.22 -1.42 2.16
C ALA A 90 -9.27 -0.20 2.09
N LEU A 91 -9.81 1.04 1.96
CA LEU A 91 -9.01 2.25 2.08
C LEU A 91 -8.48 2.41 3.50
N LEU A 92 -9.34 2.22 4.50
CA LEU A 92 -8.96 2.35 5.91
C LEU A 92 -7.86 1.35 6.29
N GLU A 93 -7.97 0.12 5.84
CA GLU A 93 -6.95 -0.92 6.07
C GLU A 93 -5.66 -0.72 5.27
N LEU A 94 -5.70 -0.02 4.14
CA LEU A 94 -4.50 0.36 3.40
C LEU A 94 -3.70 1.46 4.13
N ILE A 95 -4.35 2.33 4.91
CA ILE A 95 -3.70 3.43 5.63
C ILE A 95 -2.59 2.95 6.57
N PRO A 96 -2.81 2.00 7.50
CA PRO A 96 -1.73 1.54 8.36
C PRO A 96 -0.58 0.87 7.60
N VAL A 97 -0.86 0.17 6.49
CA VAL A 97 0.18 -0.37 5.61
C VAL A 97 1.03 0.75 5.01
N TYR A 98 0.38 1.75 4.43
CA TYR A 98 1.03 2.92 3.83
C TYR A 98 1.90 3.68 4.85
N ILE A 99 1.38 3.93 6.04
CA ILE A 99 2.11 4.59 7.13
C ILE A 99 3.31 3.72 7.56
N GLY A 100 3.11 2.43 7.80
CA GLY A 100 4.15 1.51 8.25
C GLY A 100 5.31 1.41 7.27
N VAL A 101 5.03 1.30 5.98
CA VAL A 101 6.08 1.24 4.96
C VAL A 101 6.93 2.52 4.95
N LYS A 102 6.32 3.68 5.07
CA LYS A 102 7.04 4.96 5.09
C LYS A 102 7.75 5.22 6.43
N LEU A 103 7.10 4.88 7.55
CA LEU A 103 7.65 5.07 8.89
C LEU A 103 8.92 4.24 9.10
N TRP A 104 8.89 3.00 8.65
CA TRP A 104 10.00 2.06 8.83
C TRP A 104 10.90 1.93 7.60
N GLN A 105 10.93 2.96 6.75
CA GLN A 105 11.76 3.02 5.54
C GLN A 105 13.17 2.45 5.74
N GLN A 106 13.90 2.92 6.77
CA GLN A 106 15.27 2.50 7.02
C GLN A 106 15.45 1.00 7.29
N LYS A 107 14.39 0.35 7.84
CA LYS A 107 14.38 -1.10 8.10
C LYS A 107 13.98 -1.90 6.87
N LEU A 108 13.19 -1.30 6.01
CA LEU A 108 12.58 -1.95 4.85
C LEU A 108 13.37 -1.75 3.57
N SER A 109 14.19 -0.71 3.47
CA SER A 109 15.00 -0.44 2.27
C SER A 109 15.87 -1.63 1.89
N ASN A 110 15.84 -2.02 0.62
CA ASN A 110 16.52 -3.18 0.05
C ASN A 110 16.05 -4.54 0.56
N ASN A 111 14.85 -4.65 1.14
CA ASN A 111 14.29 -5.89 1.67
C ASN A 111 12.95 -6.25 1.01
N THR A 112 12.55 -7.50 1.23
CA THR A 112 11.19 -7.95 0.93
C THR A 112 10.32 -7.80 2.18
N LEU A 113 9.18 -7.14 2.03
CA LEU A 113 8.18 -6.95 3.06
C LEU A 113 6.97 -7.84 2.79
N ASN A 114 6.68 -8.75 3.72
CA ASN A 114 5.44 -9.52 3.73
C ASN A 114 4.41 -8.78 4.57
N VAL A 115 3.34 -8.28 3.93
CA VAL A 115 2.21 -7.62 4.58
C VAL A 115 1.12 -8.64 4.83
N LEU A 116 0.70 -8.79 6.08
CA LEU A 116 -0.38 -9.69 6.50
C LEU A 116 -1.60 -8.86 6.89
N THR A 117 -2.73 -9.14 6.26
CA THR A 117 -4.03 -8.52 6.53
C THR A 117 -5.14 -9.56 6.35
N ASP A 118 -6.28 -9.38 7.00
CA ASP A 118 -7.43 -10.28 6.87
C ASP A 118 -8.39 -9.91 5.72
N ASN A 119 -8.10 -8.82 5.01
CA ASN A 119 -8.86 -8.40 3.84
C ASN A 119 -8.28 -8.94 2.53
N GLU A 120 -8.86 -10.00 1.98
CA GLU A 120 -8.45 -10.61 0.71
C GLU A 120 -8.46 -9.61 -0.47
N SER A 121 -9.42 -8.67 -0.49
CA SER A 121 -9.49 -7.65 -1.52
C SER A 121 -8.27 -6.71 -1.45
N LEU A 122 -7.86 -6.33 -0.25
CA LEU A 122 -6.67 -5.51 -0.04
C LEU A 122 -5.40 -6.26 -0.44
N VAL A 123 -5.30 -7.57 -0.13
CA VAL A 123 -4.19 -8.43 -0.60
C VAL A 123 -4.04 -8.37 -2.12
N ALA A 124 -5.15 -8.55 -2.84
CA ALA A 124 -5.13 -8.48 -4.31
C ALA A 124 -4.71 -7.08 -4.82
N MET A 125 -5.22 -6.01 -4.21
CA MET A 125 -4.91 -4.63 -4.60
C MET A 125 -3.45 -4.26 -4.33
N ILE A 126 -2.88 -4.65 -3.19
CA ILE A 126 -1.46 -4.40 -2.87
C ILE A 126 -0.56 -5.16 -3.85
N ASN A 127 -0.82 -6.45 -4.09
CA ASN A 127 0.00 -7.26 -4.99
C ASN A 127 -0.06 -6.79 -6.45
N ALA A 128 -1.19 -6.19 -6.87
CA ALA A 128 -1.34 -5.61 -8.19
C ALA A 128 -0.90 -4.14 -8.28
N PHE A 129 -0.68 -3.45 -7.15
CA PHE A 129 -0.55 -2.00 -7.05
C PHE A 129 -1.65 -1.26 -7.82
N PHE A 130 -2.87 -1.80 -7.79
CA PHE A 130 -3.97 -1.28 -8.58
C PHE A 130 -5.32 -1.46 -7.86
N SER A 131 -6.17 -0.45 -7.98
CA SER A 131 -7.59 -0.50 -7.60
C SER A 131 -8.44 0.31 -8.57
N ARG A 132 -9.72 -0.08 -8.73
CA ARG A 132 -10.71 0.71 -9.47
C ARG A 132 -11.21 1.91 -8.66
N GLU A 133 -11.11 1.84 -7.34
CA GLU A 133 -11.47 2.93 -6.43
C GLU A 133 -10.35 3.99 -6.47
N LYS A 134 -10.72 5.25 -6.74
CA LYS A 134 -9.76 6.33 -7.05
C LYS A 134 -8.82 6.62 -5.89
N ASN A 135 -9.34 6.70 -4.66
CA ASN A 135 -8.54 7.03 -3.48
C ASN A 135 -7.54 5.92 -3.16
N ILE A 136 -8.00 4.66 -3.21
CA ILE A 136 -7.12 3.49 -3.02
C ILE A 136 -6.05 3.46 -4.11
N ASN A 137 -6.44 3.66 -5.38
CA ASN A 137 -5.49 3.63 -6.49
C ASN A 137 -4.43 4.74 -6.39
N LYS A 138 -4.83 5.93 -5.95
CA LYS A 138 -3.92 7.05 -5.74
C LYS A 138 -2.88 6.73 -4.67
N LEU A 139 -3.33 6.15 -3.56
CA LEU A 139 -2.45 5.76 -2.46
C LEU A 139 -1.51 4.61 -2.85
N LEU A 140 -2.02 3.61 -3.60
CA LEU A 140 -1.21 2.51 -4.13
C LEU A 140 -0.14 2.98 -5.11
N LYS A 141 -0.45 3.95 -5.97
CA LYS A 141 0.53 4.55 -6.89
C LYS A 141 1.66 5.26 -6.13
N ASP A 142 1.32 6.05 -5.11
CA ASP A 142 2.33 6.72 -4.28
C ASP A 142 3.17 5.70 -3.50
N LEU A 143 2.54 4.66 -2.96
CA LEU A 143 3.22 3.56 -2.29
C LEU A 143 4.17 2.81 -3.24
N ALA A 144 3.73 2.51 -4.47
CA ALA A 144 4.55 1.86 -5.48
C ALA A 144 5.80 2.67 -5.81
N LEU A 145 5.64 3.98 -6.03
CA LEU A 145 6.77 4.88 -6.28
C LEU A 145 7.75 4.93 -5.11
N PHE A 146 7.23 5.01 -3.89
CA PHE A 146 8.05 4.97 -2.70
C PHE A 146 8.85 3.67 -2.62
N CYS A 147 8.19 2.53 -2.82
CA CYS A 147 8.84 1.23 -2.81
C CYS A 147 9.91 1.08 -3.91
N MET A 148 9.64 1.61 -5.11
CA MET A 148 10.62 1.63 -6.20
C MET A 148 11.85 2.46 -5.85
N ASN A 149 11.68 3.64 -5.24
CA ASN A 149 12.78 4.50 -4.82
C ASN A 149 13.64 3.88 -3.71
N GLU A 150 12.99 3.20 -2.77
CA GLU A 150 13.63 2.59 -1.61
C GLU A 150 14.06 1.15 -1.84
N ASN A 151 13.78 0.61 -3.02
CA ASN A 151 14.10 -0.76 -3.37
C ASN A 151 13.43 -1.79 -2.42
N ILE A 152 12.15 -1.56 -2.11
CA ILE A 152 11.32 -2.42 -1.27
C ILE A 152 10.43 -3.28 -2.17
N VAL A 153 10.43 -4.59 -1.95
CA VAL A 153 9.48 -5.52 -2.59
C VAL A 153 8.36 -5.84 -1.60
N ILE A 154 7.13 -5.44 -1.90
CA ILE A 154 5.98 -5.77 -1.07
C ILE A 154 5.28 -7.02 -1.61
N ARG A 155 4.93 -7.92 -0.70
CA ARG A 155 4.07 -9.08 -0.95
C ARG A 155 2.99 -9.12 0.12
N ALA A 156 1.74 -9.02 -0.28
CA ALA A 156 0.62 -9.13 0.64
C ALA A 156 0.10 -10.56 0.68
N HIS A 157 -0.25 -11.02 1.88
CA HIS A 157 -0.81 -12.35 2.13
C HIS A 157 -2.00 -12.23 3.06
N HIS A 158 -2.99 -13.09 2.83
CA HIS A 158 -4.14 -13.17 3.71
C HIS A 158 -3.77 -13.86 5.03
N LEU A 159 -4.09 -13.21 6.15
CA LEU A 159 -4.00 -13.74 7.49
C LEU A 159 -5.40 -13.81 8.08
N PRO A 160 -5.94 -15.02 8.42
CA PRO A 160 -7.24 -15.09 9.07
C PRO A 160 -7.34 -14.18 10.30
N GLY A 161 -8.42 -13.39 10.41
CA GLY A 161 -8.59 -12.38 11.48
C GLY A 161 -8.37 -12.90 12.90
N LYS A 162 -8.72 -14.19 13.16
CA LYS A 162 -8.40 -14.85 14.44
C LYS A 162 -6.92 -14.94 14.78
N ARG A 163 -6.03 -14.78 13.79
CA ARG A 163 -4.56 -14.76 13.98
C ARG A 163 -3.98 -13.35 13.99
N ASN A 164 -4.75 -12.35 13.51
CA ASN A 164 -4.32 -10.94 13.48
C ASN A 164 -4.64 -10.21 14.79
N VAL A 165 -4.48 -10.90 15.94
CA VAL A 165 -4.97 -10.45 17.25
C VAL A 165 -4.37 -9.10 17.67
N LEU A 166 -3.06 -8.93 17.49
CA LEU A 166 -2.39 -7.73 17.97
C LEU A 166 -2.78 -6.49 17.17
N ALA A 167 -2.78 -6.58 15.84
CA ALA A 167 -3.18 -5.45 14.99
C ALA A 167 -4.68 -5.12 15.17
N ASP A 168 -5.56 -6.12 15.33
CA ASP A 168 -6.99 -5.92 15.61
C ASP A 168 -7.21 -5.19 16.96
N ARG A 169 -6.53 -5.58 18.03
CA ARG A 169 -6.62 -4.86 19.32
C ARG A 169 -6.11 -3.42 19.20
N LEU A 170 -4.99 -3.20 18.50
CA LEU A 170 -4.44 -1.86 18.28
C LEU A 170 -5.40 -0.98 17.47
N SER A 171 -6.07 -1.54 16.43
CA SER A 171 -7.04 -0.81 15.61
C SER A 171 -8.29 -0.40 16.38
N ARG A 172 -8.61 -1.12 17.47
CA ARG A 172 -9.74 -0.85 18.37
C ARG A 172 -9.35 -0.06 19.62
N ASN A 173 -8.11 0.43 19.70
CA ASN A 173 -7.56 1.13 20.86
C ASN A 173 -7.73 0.35 22.17
N MET A 174 -7.57 -0.97 22.10
CA MET A 174 -7.63 -1.85 23.27
C MET A 174 -6.26 -1.99 23.90
N ASP A 175 -6.25 -2.33 25.19
CA ASP A 175 -5.00 -2.65 25.88
C ASP A 175 -4.36 -3.90 25.28
N CYS A 176 -3.06 -3.82 25.00
CA CYS A 176 -2.26 -4.86 24.38
C CYS A 176 -1.06 -5.29 25.24
N ILE A 177 -0.93 -4.82 26.47
CA ILE A 177 0.23 -5.06 27.35
C ILE A 177 0.50 -6.55 27.52
N ASP A 178 -0.56 -7.36 27.57
CA ASP A 178 -0.52 -8.81 27.77
C ASP A 178 0.01 -9.60 26.56
N ILE A 179 -0.03 -9.01 25.37
CA ILE A 179 0.35 -9.71 24.12
C ILE A 179 1.50 -9.06 23.36
N LEU A 180 1.94 -7.87 23.81
CA LEU A 180 3.10 -7.22 23.25
C LEU A 180 4.39 -7.91 23.74
N PRO A 181 5.41 -8.06 22.88
CA PRO A 181 6.73 -8.52 23.32
C PRO A 181 7.28 -7.61 24.44
N SER A 182 8.07 -8.16 25.35
CA SER A 182 8.65 -7.41 26.48
C SER A 182 9.57 -6.26 26.04
N ASP A 183 10.17 -6.37 24.84
CA ASP A 183 11.06 -5.37 24.24
C ASP A 183 10.37 -4.53 23.15
N ASN A 184 9.03 -4.43 23.20
CA ASN A 184 8.24 -3.68 22.22
C ASN A 184 8.54 -2.17 22.24
N VAL A 185 8.40 -1.55 21.07
CA VAL A 185 8.67 -0.12 20.87
C VAL A 185 7.47 0.53 20.18
N CYS A 186 6.77 1.39 20.92
CA CYS A 186 5.73 2.24 20.34
C CYS A 186 6.37 3.35 19.50
N CYS A 187 5.97 3.43 18.23
CA CYS A 187 6.49 4.44 17.32
C CYS A 187 5.54 5.64 17.23
N SER A 188 6.06 6.83 17.48
CA SER A 188 5.33 8.07 17.24
C SER A 188 5.21 8.35 15.75
N LEU A 189 4.03 8.75 15.29
CA LEU A 189 3.81 9.11 13.90
C LEU A 189 4.24 10.56 13.64
N PRO A 190 5.16 10.81 12.69
CA PRO A 190 5.50 12.16 12.28
C PRO A 190 4.32 12.81 11.54
N ASN A 191 4.23 14.14 11.60
CA ASN A 191 3.09 14.91 11.08
C ASN A 191 2.75 14.59 9.60
N HIS A 192 3.73 14.34 8.76
CA HIS A 192 3.52 14.04 7.34
C HIS A 192 2.90 12.63 7.10
N LEU A 193 2.89 11.76 8.09
CA LEU A 193 2.26 10.44 8.05
C LEU A 193 0.94 10.36 8.83
N LEU A 194 0.48 11.47 9.42
CA LEU A 194 -0.81 11.49 10.07
C LEU A 194 -1.95 11.33 9.05
N PRO A 195 -3.07 10.68 9.43
CA PRO A 195 -4.22 10.53 8.54
C PRO A 195 -4.74 11.86 7.98
N SER A 196 -4.68 12.94 8.73
CA SER A 196 -5.05 14.29 8.26
C SER A 196 -4.24 14.73 7.04
N THR A 197 -2.95 14.46 7.02
CA THR A 197 -2.06 14.78 5.88
C THR A 197 -2.31 13.84 4.71
N ILE A 198 -2.54 12.54 4.97
CA ILE A 198 -2.91 11.57 3.94
C ILE A 198 -4.25 11.93 3.31
N LYS A 199 -5.23 12.38 4.10
CA LYS A 199 -6.51 12.90 3.59
C LYS A 199 -6.31 14.06 2.61
N GLN A 200 -5.42 15.01 2.91
CA GLN A 200 -5.10 16.10 1.98
C GLN A 200 -4.53 15.55 0.67
N LEU A 201 -3.62 14.58 0.73
CA LEU A 201 -3.11 13.91 -0.48
C LEU A 201 -4.25 13.30 -1.32
N LEU A 202 -5.28 12.75 -0.71
CA LEU A 202 -6.39 12.09 -1.41
C LEU A 202 -7.39 13.08 -2.04
N MET A 203 -7.52 14.28 -1.48
CA MET A 203 -8.48 15.31 -1.92
C MET A 203 -8.01 16.11 -3.15
N TYR A 204 -6.72 16.16 -3.44
CA TYR A 204 -6.11 16.84 -4.59
C TYR A 204 -5.69 15.86 -5.68
#